data_4556289f7b7a362f90fbaf3e3b1cb90a
#
_entry.id   4556289f7b7a362f90fbaf3e3b1cb90a
#
_cell.length_a   1.000
_cell.length_b   1.000
_cell.length_c   1.000
_cell.angle_alpha   90.00
_cell.angle_beta   90.00
_cell.angle_gamma   90.00
#
_symmetry.space_group_name_H-M   'P 1'
#
loop_
_entity.id
_entity.type
_entity.pdbx_description
1 polymer ?
#
loop_
_entity_poly.entity_id
_entity_poly.type
_entity_poly.pdbx_seq_one_letter_code
_entity_poly.pdbx_strand_id
1 'polypeptide(L)'
;MKPVAIIGGGITGLTAAFRLEQHGIPATLFEAADRVGGVIQTVRDGEYLAECGPNTILETSPLIGELVRDLGLEDRRIYSSDQAGNRYIVRDKRPVKL
;
A
#
# COMPACT_ATOMS: atom_id res chain seq x y z
N MET A 1 -3.80 28.84 -10.90
CA MET A 1 -3.04 27.56 -10.79
C MET A 1 -3.66 26.57 -11.77
N LYS A 2 -2.84 25.89 -12.53
CA LYS A 2 -3.34 24.89 -13.49
C LYS A 2 -3.72 23.59 -12.74
N PRO A 3 -4.86 22.98 -13.05
CA PRO A 3 -5.21 21.69 -12.48
C PRO A 3 -4.28 20.58 -12.98
N VAL A 4 -4.08 19.58 -12.15
CA VAL A 4 -3.25 18.41 -12.45
C VAL A 4 -4.14 17.22 -12.76
N ALA A 5 -3.86 16.52 -13.86
CA ALA A 5 -4.48 15.23 -14.16
C ALA A 5 -3.55 14.09 -13.69
N ILE A 6 -4.08 13.15 -12.91
CA ILE A 6 -3.36 11.97 -12.44
C ILE A 6 -3.98 10.77 -13.13
N ILE A 7 -3.17 9.98 -13.81
CA ILE A 7 -3.61 8.78 -14.52
C ILE A 7 -3.20 7.56 -13.70
N GLY A 8 -4.21 6.82 -13.24
CA GLY A 8 -4.05 5.63 -12.43
C GLY A 8 -4.28 5.86 -10.94
N GLY A 9 -5.21 5.09 -10.37
CA GLY A 9 -5.64 5.14 -8.97
C GLY A 9 -4.96 4.07 -8.10
N GLY A 10 -3.74 3.66 -8.41
CA GLY A 10 -2.92 2.86 -7.52
C GLY A 10 -2.33 3.70 -6.39
N ILE A 11 -1.51 3.10 -5.53
CA ILE A 11 -0.93 3.77 -4.35
C ILE A 11 -0.16 5.04 -4.73
N THR A 12 0.55 5.03 -5.85
CA THR A 12 1.32 6.18 -6.31
C THR A 12 0.42 7.35 -6.71
N GLY A 13 -0.61 7.09 -7.50
CA GLY A 13 -1.55 8.12 -7.94
C GLY A 13 -2.37 8.69 -6.79
N LEU A 14 -2.83 7.84 -5.89
CA LEU A 14 -3.56 8.25 -4.68
C LEU A 14 -2.68 9.10 -3.75
N THR A 15 -1.42 8.72 -3.55
CA THR A 15 -0.47 9.50 -2.76
C THR A 15 -0.20 10.86 -3.39
N ALA A 16 -0.03 10.91 -4.71
CA ALA A 16 0.16 12.17 -5.43
C ALA A 16 -1.06 13.08 -5.28
N ALA A 17 -2.28 12.55 -5.46
CA ALA A 17 -3.53 13.29 -5.28
C ALA A 17 -3.63 13.87 -3.86
N PHE A 18 -3.38 13.05 -2.85
CA PHE A 18 -3.39 13.46 -1.44
C PHE A 18 -2.40 14.60 -1.17
N ARG A 19 -1.16 14.48 -1.65
CA ARG A 19 -0.15 15.52 -1.47
C ARG A 19 -0.51 16.83 -2.19
N LEU A 20 -1.05 16.75 -3.39
CA LEU A 20 -1.52 17.93 -4.12
C LEU A 20 -2.66 18.63 -3.38
N GLU A 21 -3.62 17.87 -2.84
CA GLU A 21 -4.70 18.40 -2.03
C GLU A 21 -4.18 19.12 -0.78
N GLN A 22 -3.21 18.55 -0.06
CA GLN A 22 -2.58 19.20 1.10
C GLN A 22 -1.93 20.54 0.73
N HIS A 23 -1.48 20.70 -0.49
CA HIS A 23 -0.88 21.95 -1.01
C HIS A 23 -1.89 22.86 -1.70
N GLY A 24 -3.18 22.54 -1.66
CA GLY A 24 -4.22 23.35 -2.30
C GLY A 24 -4.16 23.33 -3.83
N ILE A 25 -3.51 22.33 -4.42
CA ILE A 25 -3.38 22.19 -5.87
C ILE A 25 -4.52 21.33 -6.38
N PRO A 26 -5.42 21.86 -7.24
CA PRO A 26 -6.52 21.07 -7.76
C PRO A 26 -6.01 19.92 -8.63
N ALA A 27 -6.46 18.72 -8.33
CA ALA A 27 -6.11 17.51 -9.06
C ALA A 27 -7.35 16.67 -9.36
N THR A 28 -7.34 16.00 -10.51
CA THR A 28 -8.34 15.01 -10.90
C THR A 28 -7.64 13.69 -11.18
N LEU A 29 -8.07 12.63 -10.51
CA LEU A 29 -7.53 11.29 -10.70
C LEU A 29 -8.47 10.50 -11.62
N PHE A 30 -7.88 9.86 -12.63
CA PHE A 30 -8.57 9.00 -13.58
C PHE A 30 -8.11 7.55 -13.37
N GLU A 31 -9.06 6.66 -13.11
CA GLU A 31 -8.82 5.22 -12.94
C GLU A 31 -9.65 4.44 -13.96
N ALA A 32 -9.01 3.48 -14.64
CA ALA A 32 -9.67 2.67 -15.65
C ALA A 32 -10.56 1.56 -15.06
N ALA A 33 -10.22 1.08 -13.86
CA ALA A 33 -11.01 0.07 -13.15
C ALA A 33 -12.18 0.70 -12.39
N ASP A 34 -13.06 -0.15 -11.89
CA ASP A 34 -14.22 0.25 -11.07
C ASP A 34 -13.87 0.56 -9.61
N ARG A 35 -12.60 0.38 -9.22
CA ARG A 35 -12.06 0.66 -7.89
C ARG A 35 -10.67 1.28 -7.95
N VAL A 36 -10.30 1.98 -6.89
CA VAL A 36 -8.93 2.44 -6.64
C VAL A 36 -8.13 1.40 -5.86
N GLY A 37 -6.82 1.59 -5.75
CA GLY A 37 -5.90 0.72 -5.01
C GLY A 37 -4.98 -0.12 -5.90
N GLY A 38 -5.30 -0.27 -7.18
CA GLY A 38 -4.46 -1.01 -8.13
C GLY A 38 -4.26 -2.46 -7.68
N VAL A 39 -3.00 -2.87 -7.58
CA VAL A 39 -2.62 -4.23 -7.15
C VAL A 39 -2.81 -4.50 -5.65
N ILE A 40 -3.03 -3.46 -4.84
CA ILE A 40 -3.32 -3.61 -3.41
C ILE A 40 -4.79 -3.96 -3.26
N GLN A 41 -5.06 -5.21 -2.94
CA GLN A 41 -6.41 -5.74 -2.79
C GLN A 41 -6.44 -6.83 -1.75
N THR A 42 -7.39 -6.73 -0.83
CA THR A 42 -7.71 -7.76 0.16
C THR A 42 -9.03 -8.41 -0.22
N VAL A 43 -9.07 -9.72 -0.23
CA VAL A 43 -10.28 -10.51 -0.46
C VAL A 43 -10.63 -11.27 0.80
N ARG A 44 -11.90 -11.21 1.17
CA ARG A 44 -12.46 -12.01 2.26
C ARG A 44 -13.48 -12.99 1.70
N ASP A 45 -13.31 -14.26 2.04
CA ASP A 45 -14.26 -15.32 1.73
C ASP A 45 -14.54 -16.13 3.01
N GLY A 46 -15.72 -15.94 3.59
CA GLY A 46 -16.08 -16.49 4.88
C GLY A 46 -15.10 -16.04 5.98
N GLU A 47 -14.42 -17.01 6.60
CA GLU A 47 -13.41 -16.76 7.63
C GLU A 47 -12.00 -16.52 7.08
N TYR A 48 -11.80 -16.69 5.78
CA TYR A 48 -10.53 -16.50 5.12
C TYR A 48 -10.31 -15.06 4.67
N LEU A 49 -9.09 -14.59 4.84
CA LEU A 49 -8.64 -13.28 4.36
C LEU A 49 -7.36 -13.48 3.55
N ALA A 50 -7.37 -13.02 2.30
CA ALA A 50 -6.23 -13.15 1.41
C ALA A 50 -5.83 -11.78 0.85
N GLU A 51 -4.53 -11.51 0.86
CA GLU A 51 -3.94 -10.37 0.17
C GLU A 51 -3.55 -10.77 -1.26
N CYS A 52 -4.08 -10.05 -2.24
CA CYS A 52 -3.87 -10.36 -3.66
C CYS A 52 -2.64 -9.63 -4.25
N GLY A 53 -1.97 -8.82 -3.47
CA GLY A 53 -0.83 -8.01 -3.89
C GLY A 53 0.14 -7.76 -2.73
N PRO A 54 0.80 -6.59 -2.72
CA PRO A 54 1.67 -6.21 -1.61
C PRO A 54 0.91 -6.20 -0.29
N ASN A 55 1.49 -6.82 0.73
CA ASN A 55 0.90 -6.94 2.06
C ASN A 55 1.76 -6.31 3.16
N THR A 56 2.93 -5.83 2.80
CA THR A 56 3.87 -5.18 3.74
C THR A 56 4.52 -3.97 3.11
N ILE A 57 4.89 -3.03 3.95
CA ILE A 57 5.66 -1.84 3.55
C ILE A 57 7.00 -1.90 4.27
N LEU A 58 8.09 -1.74 3.51
CA LEU A 58 9.42 -1.53 4.09
C LEU A 58 9.60 -0.04 4.38
N GLU A 59 9.87 0.29 5.63
CA GLU A 59 10.09 1.68 6.06
C GLU A 59 11.50 2.15 5.70
N THR A 60 11.78 2.26 4.41
CA THR A 60 13.09 2.64 3.88
C THR A 60 13.29 4.16 3.77
N SER A 61 12.25 4.93 4.01
CA SER A 61 12.26 6.39 3.92
C SER A 61 11.40 7.02 5.01
N PRO A 62 11.80 8.16 5.60
CA PRO A 62 10.97 8.89 6.54
C PRO A 62 9.65 9.38 5.95
N LEU A 63 9.59 9.55 4.62
CA LEU A 63 8.37 9.97 3.92
C LEU A 63 7.21 8.98 4.10
N ILE A 64 7.50 7.69 4.31
CA ILE A 64 6.49 6.67 4.59
C ILE A 64 5.84 6.93 5.94
N GLY A 65 6.64 7.20 6.97
CA GLY A 65 6.14 7.56 8.29
C GLY A 65 5.32 8.85 8.29
N GLU A 66 5.77 9.86 7.55
CA GLU A 66 5.04 11.11 7.36
C GLU A 66 3.68 10.86 6.69
N LEU A 67 3.62 10.09 5.61
CA LEU A 67 2.38 9.75 4.93
C LEU A 67 1.39 9.05 5.87
N VAL A 68 1.86 8.05 6.61
CA VAL A 68 1.03 7.30 7.57
C VAL A 68 0.45 8.23 8.65
N ARG A 69 1.26 9.15 9.16
CA ARG A 69 0.84 10.16 10.14
C ARG A 69 -0.19 11.11 9.55
N ASP A 70 0.08 11.66 8.37
CA ASP A 70 -0.79 12.63 7.71
C ASP A 70 -2.16 12.01 7.33
N LEU A 71 -2.19 10.71 7.09
CA LEU A 71 -3.43 9.93 6.88
C LEU A 71 -4.12 9.55 8.19
N GLY A 72 -3.54 9.83 9.36
CA GLY A 72 -4.11 9.44 10.66
C GLY A 72 -4.10 7.92 10.90
N LEU A 73 -3.15 7.20 10.33
CA LEU A 73 -3.09 5.73 10.37
C LEU A 73 -2.03 5.19 11.34
N GLU A 74 -1.37 6.02 12.14
CA GLU A 74 -0.31 5.57 13.05
C GLU A 74 -0.78 4.48 14.01
N ASP A 75 -1.94 4.64 14.62
CA ASP A 75 -2.51 3.67 15.56
C ASP A 75 -2.98 2.37 14.89
N ARG A 76 -3.03 2.35 13.56
CA ARG A 76 -3.38 1.17 12.77
C ARG A 76 -2.18 0.42 12.24
N ARG A 77 -0.97 0.89 12.52
CA ARG A 77 0.26 0.21 12.14
C ARG A 77 0.39 -1.10 12.88
N ILE A 78 0.69 -2.15 12.14
CA ILE A 78 0.97 -3.48 12.69
C ILE A 78 2.36 -3.88 12.20
N TYR A 79 3.22 -4.22 13.15
CA TYR A 79 4.55 -4.77 12.85
C TYR A 79 4.50 -6.29 12.90
N SER A 80 5.34 -6.94 12.10
CA SER A 80 5.50 -8.39 12.18
C SER A 80 6.03 -8.78 13.55
N SER A 81 5.56 -9.91 14.09
CA SER A 81 6.12 -10.47 15.32
C SER A 81 7.54 -10.97 15.06
N ASP A 82 8.37 -11.03 16.12
CA ASP A 82 9.73 -11.57 16.04
C ASP A 82 9.76 -13.01 15.51
N GLN A 83 8.69 -13.78 15.75
CA GLN A 83 8.52 -15.13 15.24
C GLN A 83 8.27 -15.18 13.71
N ALA A 84 7.77 -14.13 13.11
CA ALA A 84 7.51 -14.03 11.68
C ALA A 84 8.75 -13.65 10.85
N GLY A 85 9.90 -13.47 11.48
CA GLY A 85 11.17 -13.13 10.83
C GLY A 85 11.77 -14.25 9.97
N ASN A 86 11.26 -15.46 10.08
CA ASN A 86 11.77 -16.60 9.34
C ASN A 86 11.26 -16.57 7.88
N ARG A 87 12.20 -16.65 6.95
CA ARG A 87 11.91 -16.75 5.51
C ARG A 87 12.29 -18.14 5.03
N TYR A 88 11.48 -18.68 4.14
CA TYR A 88 11.69 -20.00 3.56
C TYR A 88 11.59 -19.94 2.05
N ILE A 89 12.39 -20.74 1.39
CA ILE A 89 12.27 -21.03 -0.04
C ILE A 89 12.02 -22.53 -0.22
N VAL A 90 11.34 -22.90 -1.29
CA VAL A 90 11.18 -24.30 -1.65
C VAL A 90 12.36 -24.71 -2.53
N ARG A 91 13.18 -25.63 -2.06
CA ARG A 91 14.26 -26.28 -2.80
C ARG A 91 14.07 -27.79 -2.72
N ASP A 92 14.10 -28.46 -3.85
CA ASP A 92 13.90 -29.93 -3.94
C ASP A 92 12.64 -30.41 -3.21
N LYS A 93 11.54 -29.68 -3.42
CA LYS A 93 10.21 -29.94 -2.79
C LYS A 93 10.20 -29.86 -1.26
N ARG A 94 11.18 -29.24 -0.64
CA ARG A 94 11.26 -29.03 0.82
C ARG A 94 11.43 -27.55 1.14
N PRO A 95 10.76 -27.05 2.19
CA PRO A 95 11.01 -25.71 2.67
C PRO A 95 12.40 -25.64 3.31
N VAL A 96 13.22 -24.72 2.85
CA VAL A 96 14.55 -24.44 3.38
C VAL A 96 14.54 -23.03 3.93
N LYS A 97 14.98 -22.87 5.17
CA LYS A 97 15.11 -21.54 5.80
C LYS A 97 16.23 -20.76 5.14
N LEU A 98 15.96 -19.46 4.86
CA LEU A 98 16.96 -18.49 4.43
C LEU A 98 17.69 -17.90 5.63
#